data_9cace35f2639c7a46e0104bef425474a
#
_entry.id   9cace35f2639c7a46e0104bef425474a
#
_cell.length_a   1.000
_cell.length_b   1.000
_cell.length_c   1.000
_cell.angle_alpha   90.00
_cell.angle_beta   90.00
_cell.angle_gamma   90.00
#
_symmetry.space_group_name_H-M   'P 1'
#
loop_
_entity.id
_entity.type
_entity.pdbx_description
1 polymer ?
#
loop_
_entity_poly.entity_id
_entity_poly.type
_entity_poly.pdbx_seq_one_letter_code
_entity_poly.pdbx_strand_id
1 'polypeptide(L)'
;MRKLNKIFILSVIFVLVIASVSTCSEVKLSEKPKAEITREVFPLEREDVKLHLECLKSGRDGEPLLLVHGVTFSSHEFDVNYKDYSVARFFARRGFNVWLLDIAGFGQSGEVEDGFTPDSDYAAEDILAAANLILEHEGRKSLDVLGWNWGGVIAGRFAAENPELVRKLVLYAPIVAGLGDVDVEEEFNHNTWLHAAGDFQKNADGSINYNITEAEVVSTFQSNCWRYDKDSSPNGGRRDLLVAPSERLIPTGDIDVPVLIIAGSKDEYVSPELCREAFRTLKNKASRLEIVDGAGHAMMMEKPYYKTFRQKVLEFLRAN
;
A
#
# COMPACT_ATOMS: atom_id res chain seq x y z
N MET A 1 -73.94 24.52 76.50
CA MET A 1 -73.34 23.24 75.99
C MET A 1 -73.75 23.06 74.54
N ARG A 2 -72.91 23.42 73.58
CA ARG A 2 -72.98 22.96 72.20
C ARG A 2 -71.62 23.25 71.56
N LYS A 3 -70.94 22.18 71.22
CA LYS A 3 -69.59 22.24 70.55
C LYS A 3 -69.76 22.60 69.08
N LEU A 4 -69.08 23.66 68.63
CA LEU A 4 -68.93 24.01 67.22
C LEU A 4 -67.78 23.24 66.63
N ASN A 5 -68.05 22.44 65.61
CA ASN A 5 -67.05 21.75 64.77
C ASN A 5 -66.55 22.77 63.76
N LYS A 6 -65.23 23.03 63.74
CA LYS A 6 -64.54 23.78 62.68
C LYS A 6 -64.16 22.84 61.61
N ILE A 7 -64.74 23.00 60.42
CA ILE A 7 -64.33 22.28 59.20
C ILE A 7 -63.14 23.07 58.62
N PHE A 8 -62.01 22.39 58.52
CA PHE A 8 -60.81 22.85 57.80
C PHE A 8 -60.94 22.48 56.33
N ILE A 9 -61.07 23.46 55.43
CA ILE A 9 -60.99 23.20 53.96
C ILE A 9 -59.53 23.30 53.56
N LEU A 10 -58.98 22.16 53.16
CA LEU A 10 -57.63 22.07 52.63
C LEU A 10 -57.68 22.32 51.11
N SER A 11 -57.24 23.49 50.68
CA SER A 11 -57.09 23.80 49.24
C SER A 11 -55.81 23.12 48.72
N VAL A 12 -55.98 22.08 47.90
CA VAL A 12 -54.90 21.48 47.16
C VAL A 12 -54.64 22.28 45.90
N ILE A 13 -53.52 22.99 45.86
CA ILE A 13 -53.03 23.66 44.65
C ILE A 13 -52.30 22.63 43.83
N PHE A 14 -52.89 22.25 42.70
CA PHE A 14 -52.25 21.40 41.69
C PHE A 14 -51.31 22.26 40.84
N VAL A 15 -50.01 22.19 41.07
CA VAL A 15 -49.02 22.79 40.20
C VAL A 15 -48.76 21.85 39.04
N LEU A 16 -49.26 22.16 37.85
CA LEU A 16 -48.93 21.49 36.60
C LEU A 16 -47.50 21.89 36.19
N VAL A 17 -46.56 21.00 36.40
CA VAL A 17 -45.22 21.11 35.81
C VAL A 17 -45.31 20.57 34.39
N ILE A 18 -45.37 21.46 33.41
CA ILE A 18 -45.21 21.09 31.99
C ILE A 18 -43.74 20.86 31.76
N ALA A 19 -43.34 19.59 31.76
CA ALA A 19 -42.01 19.19 31.27
C ALA A 19 -41.99 19.30 29.75
N SER A 20 -41.39 20.37 29.23
CA SER A 20 -41.05 20.46 27.81
C SER A 20 -39.94 19.45 27.49
N VAL A 21 -40.32 18.30 26.93
CA VAL A 21 -39.39 17.36 26.33
C VAL A 21 -38.86 18.01 25.08
N SER A 22 -37.68 18.61 25.18
CA SER A 22 -36.91 19.05 24.02
C SER A 22 -36.39 17.80 23.31
N THR A 23 -37.07 17.38 22.25
CA THR A 23 -36.57 16.36 21.34
C THR A 23 -35.36 16.95 20.60
N CYS A 24 -34.17 16.70 21.13
CA CYS A 24 -32.92 16.89 20.40
C CYS A 24 -32.95 15.91 19.23
N SER A 25 -33.37 16.33 18.06
CA SER A 25 -33.20 15.60 16.83
C SER A 25 -31.70 15.56 16.57
N GLU A 26 -31.08 14.37 16.76
CA GLU A 26 -29.75 14.10 16.25
C GLU A 26 -29.77 14.37 14.76
N VAL A 27 -29.14 15.48 14.38
CA VAL A 27 -28.79 15.75 12.98
C VAL A 27 -27.77 14.66 12.61
N LYS A 28 -28.23 13.55 12.02
CA LYS A 28 -27.36 12.64 11.31
C LYS A 28 -26.67 13.46 10.23
N LEU A 29 -25.41 13.84 10.50
CA LEU A 29 -24.53 14.35 9.47
C LEU A 29 -24.54 13.27 8.37
N SER A 30 -25.19 13.56 7.24
CA SER A 30 -25.15 12.69 6.09
C SER A 30 -23.68 12.56 5.70
N GLU A 31 -23.09 11.41 5.90
CA GLU A 31 -21.79 11.11 5.29
C GLU A 31 -21.92 11.42 3.81
N LYS A 32 -21.10 12.35 3.33
CA LYS A 32 -21.03 12.61 1.89
C LYS A 32 -20.79 11.26 1.21
N PRO A 33 -21.55 10.92 0.15
CA PRO A 33 -21.35 9.66 -0.54
C PRO A 33 -19.86 9.54 -0.89
N LYS A 34 -19.24 8.41 -0.54
CA LYS A 34 -17.85 8.13 -0.93
C LYS A 34 -17.77 8.33 -2.42
N ALA A 35 -16.87 9.19 -2.88
CA ALA A 35 -16.68 9.42 -4.32
C ALA A 35 -16.51 8.08 -5.03
N GLU A 36 -17.27 7.89 -6.11
CA GLU A 36 -17.18 6.70 -6.92
C GLU A 36 -15.78 6.57 -7.51
N ILE A 37 -15.20 5.38 -7.47
CA ILE A 37 -13.91 5.11 -8.07
C ILE A 37 -14.15 4.46 -9.42
N THR A 38 -13.65 5.11 -10.46
CA THR A 38 -13.54 4.52 -11.79
C THR A 38 -12.24 3.73 -11.91
N ARG A 39 -12.27 2.68 -12.74
CA ARG A 39 -11.12 1.84 -13.07
C ARG A 39 -11.03 1.76 -14.59
N GLU A 40 -9.85 1.99 -15.14
CA GLU A 40 -9.58 2.01 -16.57
C GLU A 40 -8.26 1.30 -16.85
N VAL A 41 -8.24 0.43 -17.85
CA VAL A 41 -7.05 -0.31 -18.27
C VAL A 41 -6.47 0.36 -19.51
N PHE A 42 -5.16 0.54 -19.52
CA PHE A 42 -4.42 1.18 -20.59
C PHE A 42 -3.56 0.16 -21.33
N PRO A 43 -3.59 0.14 -22.66
CA PRO A 43 -2.70 -0.71 -23.42
C PRO A 43 -1.27 -0.18 -23.31
N LEU A 44 -0.40 -1.03 -22.82
CA LEU A 44 1.04 -0.77 -22.74
C LEU A 44 1.78 -1.98 -23.30
N GLU A 45 2.77 -1.75 -24.12
CA GLU A 45 3.62 -2.79 -24.67
C GLU A 45 5.06 -2.31 -24.59
N ARG A 46 5.96 -3.17 -24.11
CA ARG A 46 7.39 -2.94 -24.12
C ARG A 46 8.06 -4.14 -24.76
N GLU A 47 8.86 -3.88 -25.79
CA GLU A 47 9.39 -4.92 -26.65
C GLU A 47 8.22 -5.78 -27.21
N ASP A 48 8.21 -7.08 -26.95
CA ASP A 48 7.15 -7.99 -27.39
C ASP A 48 6.22 -8.41 -26.23
N VAL A 49 6.33 -7.75 -25.04
CA VAL A 49 5.53 -8.06 -23.85
C VAL A 49 4.46 -7.02 -23.64
N LYS A 50 3.20 -7.44 -23.56
CA LYS A 50 2.08 -6.60 -23.15
C LYS A 50 2.11 -6.47 -21.63
N LEU A 51 2.15 -5.22 -21.15
CA LEU A 51 2.08 -4.93 -19.73
C LEU A 51 0.66 -4.52 -19.33
N HIS A 52 0.21 -5.04 -18.20
CA HIS A 52 -1.06 -4.63 -17.62
C HIS A 52 -0.86 -3.36 -16.79
N LEU A 53 -1.46 -2.28 -17.22
CA LEU A 53 -1.45 -0.99 -16.53
C LEU A 53 -2.87 -0.53 -16.35
N GLU A 54 -3.31 -0.27 -15.12
CA GLU A 54 -4.64 0.24 -14.82
C GLU A 54 -4.61 1.47 -13.91
N CYS A 55 -5.60 2.35 -14.08
CA CYS A 55 -5.77 3.56 -13.30
C CYS A 55 -7.05 3.51 -12.46
N LEU A 56 -6.94 3.78 -11.17
CA LEU A 56 -8.06 4.02 -10.25
C LEU A 56 -8.11 5.51 -9.91
N LYS A 57 -9.24 6.18 -10.17
CA LYS A 57 -9.43 7.59 -9.87
C LYS A 57 -10.82 7.90 -9.36
N SER A 58 -10.95 8.94 -8.55
CA SER A 58 -12.25 9.45 -8.06
C SER A 58 -12.52 10.90 -8.47
N GLY A 59 -11.72 11.44 -9.40
CA GLY A 59 -11.79 12.81 -9.93
C GLY A 59 -11.00 12.93 -11.23
N ARG A 60 -10.86 14.16 -11.77
CA ARG A 60 -10.22 14.38 -13.07
C ARG A 60 -8.78 14.88 -13.00
N ASP A 61 -8.38 15.59 -11.97
CA ASP A 61 -7.09 16.31 -11.90
C ASP A 61 -6.21 15.81 -10.73
N GLY A 62 -6.11 14.47 -10.57
CA GLY A 62 -5.27 13.84 -9.56
C GLY A 62 -3.78 13.95 -9.87
N GLU A 63 -2.94 13.95 -8.84
CA GLU A 63 -1.50 13.69 -9.03
C GLU A 63 -1.32 12.20 -9.34
N PRO A 64 -0.54 11.83 -10.36
CA PRO A 64 -0.28 10.43 -10.67
C PRO A 64 0.59 9.78 -9.59
N LEU A 65 0.11 8.63 -9.10
CA LEU A 65 0.82 7.79 -8.14
C LEU A 65 0.89 6.37 -8.70
N LEU A 66 2.08 5.92 -9.06
CA LEU A 66 2.34 4.57 -9.53
C LEU A 66 2.67 3.67 -8.34
N LEU A 67 1.97 2.54 -8.23
CA LEU A 67 2.21 1.50 -7.25
C LEU A 67 2.89 0.31 -7.92
N VAL A 68 4.02 -0.12 -7.36
CA VAL A 68 4.89 -1.18 -7.89
C VAL A 68 4.96 -2.33 -6.88
N HIS A 69 4.53 -3.51 -7.32
CA HIS A 69 4.36 -4.70 -6.49
C HIS A 69 5.68 -5.37 -6.08
N GLY A 70 5.59 -6.24 -5.07
CA GLY A 70 6.69 -7.07 -4.59
C GLY A 70 6.96 -8.29 -5.49
N VAL A 71 7.96 -9.10 -5.10
CA VAL A 71 8.19 -10.39 -5.73
C VAL A 71 7.14 -11.39 -5.24
N THR A 72 6.64 -12.19 -6.17
CA THR A 72 5.68 -13.28 -6.06
C THR A 72 4.29 -12.93 -6.61
N PHE A 73 3.72 -11.77 -6.27
CA PHE A 73 2.35 -11.41 -6.67
C PHE A 73 2.30 -10.02 -7.31
N SER A 74 1.29 -9.82 -8.15
CA SER A 74 1.09 -8.63 -8.97
C SER A 74 0.49 -7.44 -8.20
N SER A 75 0.26 -6.34 -8.89
CA SER A 75 -0.21 -5.07 -8.34
C SER A 75 -1.55 -5.15 -7.57
N HIS A 76 -2.31 -6.22 -7.75
CA HIS A 76 -3.57 -6.45 -7.04
C HIS A 76 -3.41 -6.63 -5.53
N GLU A 77 -2.18 -6.81 -5.05
CA GLU A 77 -1.83 -6.78 -3.63
C GLU A 77 -2.15 -5.43 -2.96
N PHE A 78 -2.17 -4.34 -3.71
CA PHE A 78 -2.55 -3.01 -3.22
C PHE A 78 -4.07 -2.76 -3.17
N ASP A 79 -4.89 -3.64 -3.76
CA ASP A 79 -6.35 -3.46 -3.78
C ASP A 79 -7.10 -4.52 -2.98
N VAL A 80 -6.76 -4.70 -1.71
CA VAL A 80 -7.51 -5.54 -0.77
C VAL A 80 -8.85 -4.87 -0.49
N ASN A 81 -9.85 -5.16 -1.32
CA ASN A 81 -11.16 -4.50 -1.30
C ASN A 81 -12.07 -5.06 -0.19
N TYR A 82 -11.60 -4.96 1.04
CA TYR A 82 -12.36 -5.26 2.25
C TYR A 82 -12.34 -4.05 3.18
N LYS A 83 -13.49 -3.59 3.64
CA LYS A 83 -13.64 -2.36 4.44
C LYS A 83 -12.91 -1.18 3.77
N ASP A 84 -11.88 -0.65 4.44
CA ASP A 84 -11.06 0.45 3.96
C ASP A 84 -9.57 0.08 3.85
N TYR A 85 -9.23 -1.22 3.71
CA TYR A 85 -7.85 -1.68 3.64
C TYR A 85 -7.16 -1.38 2.32
N SER A 86 -7.88 -1.30 1.20
CA SER A 86 -7.26 -1.03 -0.09
C SER A 86 -6.44 0.26 -0.10
N VAL A 87 -5.14 0.12 -0.35
CA VAL A 87 -4.19 1.23 -0.52
C VAL A 87 -4.54 2.03 -1.76
N ALA A 88 -4.79 1.36 -2.88
CA ALA A 88 -5.13 1.99 -4.15
C ALA A 88 -6.39 2.86 -4.01
N ARG A 89 -7.48 2.32 -3.46
CA ARG A 89 -8.73 3.08 -3.25
C ARG A 89 -8.59 4.17 -2.20
N PHE A 90 -7.72 3.99 -1.22
CA PHE A 90 -7.46 5.04 -0.24
C PHE A 90 -6.87 6.29 -0.89
N PHE A 91 -5.83 6.14 -1.73
CA PHE A 91 -5.20 7.26 -2.41
C PHE A 91 -6.09 7.84 -3.51
N ALA A 92 -6.81 7.01 -4.28
CA ALA A 92 -7.77 7.48 -5.27
C ALA A 92 -8.84 8.40 -4.64
N ARG A 93 -9.42 8.03 -3.48
CA ARG A 93 -10.37 8.87 -2.74
C ARG A 93 -9.76 10.15 -2.17
N ARG A 94 -8.44 10.27 -2.19
CA ARG A 94 -7.72 11.47 -1.74
C ARG A 94 -7.20 12.30 -2.89
N GLY A 95 -7.68 12.04 -4.09
CA GLY A 95 -7.41 12.86 -5.26
C GLY A 95 -6.09 12.55 -5.93
N PHE A 96 -5.60 11.31 -5.82
CA PHE A 96 -4.55 10.78 -6.68
C PHE A 96 -5.18 10.01 -7.84
N ASN A 97 -4.54 10.05 -9.00
CA ASN A 97 -4.75 9.08 -10.06
C ASN A 97 -3.79 7.93 -9.77
N VAL A 98 -4.33 6.81 -9.27
CA VAL A 98 -3.52 5.68 -8.78
C VAL A 98 -3.36 4.67 -9.89
N TRP A 99 -2.12 4.48 -10.32
CA TRP A 99 -1.74 3.56 -11.35
C TRP A 99 -1.17 2.28 -10.76
N LEU A 100 -1.61 1.15 -11.28
CA LEU A 100 -1.18 -0.19 -10.89
C LEU A 100 -0.53 -0.84 -12.10
N LEU A 101 0.74 -1.23 -11.97
CA LEU A 101 1.50 -1.91 -13.01
C LEU A 101 1.76 -3.35 -12.58
N ASP A 102 1.40 -4.31 -13.43
CA ASP A 102 1.92 -5.66 -13.35
C ASP A 102 3.20 -5.73 -14.20
N ILE A 103 4.31 -6.08 -13.57
CA ILE A 103 5.59 -6.32 -14.25
C ILE A 103 5.46 -7.51 -15.22
N ALA A 104 6.24 -7.55 -16.26
CA ALA A 104 6.26 -8.66 -17.23
C ALA A 104 6.33 -10.02 -16.53
N GLY A 105 5.48 -10.95 -16.96
CA GLY A 105 5.36 -12.29 -16.36
C GLY A 105 4.54 -12.38 -15.09
N PHE A 106 4.05 -11.24 -14.53
CA PHE A 106 3.19 -11.20 -13.35
C PHE A 106 1.76 -10.79 -13.69
N GLY A 107 0.81 -11.29 -12.91
CA GLY A 107 -0.59 -10.87 -12.94
C GLY A 107 -1.27 -11.01 -14.29
N GLN A 108 -1.68 -9.89 -14.85
CA GLN A 108 -2.36 -9.79 -16.16
C GLN A 108 -1.41 -9.30 -17.27
N SER A 109 -0.13 -9.07 -16.95
CA SER A 109 0.89 -8.84 -17.97
C SER A 109 1.19 -10.11 -18.77
N GLY A 110 1.79 -9.93 -19.94
CA GLY A 110 2.17 -11.03 -20.82
C GLY A 110 3.16 -11.99 -20.14
N GLU A 111 3.04 -13.26 -20.47
CA GLU A 111 3.97 -14.30 -20.04
C GLU A 111 5.36 -14.05 -20.63
N VAL A 112 6.38 -14.48 -19.91
CA VAL A 112 7.78 -14.49 -20.36
C VAL A 112 8.24 -15.93 -20.58
N GLU A 113 9.07 -16.17 -21.59
CA GLU A 113 9.58 -17.50 -21.88
C GLU A 113 10.62 -17.95 -20.86
N ASP A 114 11.51 -17.04 -20.45
CA ASP A 114 12.54 -17.23 -19.42
C ASP A 114 12.14 -16.47 -18.15
N GLY A 115 11.85 -17.20 -17.08
CA GLY A 115 11.45 -16.63 -15.80
C GLY A 115 12.56 -15.87 -15.07
N PHE A 116 13.80 -15.90 -15.56
CA PHE A 116 14.87 -15.05 -15.08
C PHE A 116 14.95 -13.71 -15.79
N THR A 117 14.26 -13.54 -16.92
CA THR A 117 14.25 -12.28 -17.68
C THR A 117 13.71 -11.10 -16.86
N PRO A 118 12.58 -11.18 -16.12
CA PRO A 118 12.12 -10.09 -15.28
C PRO A 118 12.97 -9.97 -14.01
N ASP A 119 14.23 -9.62 -14.16
CA ASP A 119 15.09 -9.19 -13.07
C ASP A 119 14.83 -7.72 -12.69
N SER A 120 15.60 -7.18 -11.75
CA SER A 120 15.33 -5.83 -11.24
C SER A 120 15.62 -4.73 -12.25
N ASP A 121 16.57 -4.91 -13.17
CA ASP A 121 16.90 -3.93 -14.18
C ASP A 121 15.86 -3.97 -15.31
N TYR A 122 15.47 -5.15 -15.75
CA TYR A 122 14.39 -5.34 -16.71
C TYR A 122 13.06 -4.76 -16.19
N ALA A 123 12.73 -5.00 -14.93
CA ALA A 123 11.52 -4.48 -14.30
C ALA A 123 11.54 -2.94 -14.12
N ALA A 124 12.72 -2.33 -13.95
CA ALA A 124 12.85 -0.88 -13.94
C ALA A 124 12.50 -0.25 -15.31
N GLU A 125 12.80 -0.95 -16.41
CA GLU A 125 12.38 -0.53 -17.75
C GLU A 125 10.85 -0.67 -17.94
N ASP A 126 10.19 -1.64 -17.32
CA ASP A 126 8.72 -1.72 -17.31
C ASP A 126 8.12 -0.49 -16.59
N ILE A 127 8.74 -0.05 -15.48
CA ILE A 127 8.34 1.18 -14.80
C ILE A 127 8.55 2.40 -15.73
N LEU A 128 9.67 2.49 -16.44
CA LEU A 128 9.95 3.58 -17.37
C LEU A 128 8.90 3.66 -18.48
N ALA A 129 8.54 2.52 -19.07
CA ALA A 129 7.50 2.45 -20.08
C ALA A 129 6.13 2.92 -19.54
N ALA A 130 5.76 2.45 -18.33
CA ALA A 130 4.54 2.87 -17.65
C ALA A 130 4.56 4.38 -17.32
N ALA A 131 5.67 4.89 -16.78
CA ALA A 131 5.83 6.29 -16.43
C ALA A 131 5.64 7.20 -17.65
N ASN A 132 6.25 6.88 -18.78
CA ASN A 132 6.12 7.65 -20.01
C ASN A 132 4.67 7.71 -20.48
N LEU A 133 3.94 6.58 -20.50
CA LEU A 133 2.53 6.54 -20.87
C LEU A 133 1.68 7.36 -19.89
N ILE A 134 1.89 7.19 -18.58
CA ILE A 134 1.17 7.92 -17.53
C ILE A 134 1.36 9.42 -17.68
N LEU A 135 2.60 9.87 -17.84
CA LEU A 135 2.93 11.29 -17.93
C LEU A 135 2.37 11.95 -19.20
N GLU A 136 2.41 11.24 -20.32
CA GLU A 136 1.74 11.67 -21.57
C GLU A 136 0.23 11.77 -21.39
N HIS A 137 -0.40 10.73 -20.84
CA HIS A 137 -1.86 10.67 -20.62
C HIS A 137 -2.35 11.75 -19.67
N GLU A 138 -1.63 11.97 -18.56
CA GLU A 138 -2.01 12.94 -17.51
C GLU A 138 -1.55 14.38 -17.81
N GLY A 139 -0.72 14.58 -18.86
CA GLY A 139 -0.13 15.89 -19.18
C GLY A 139 0.77 16.40 -18.04
N ARG A 140 1.50 15.51 -17.37
CA ARG A 140 2.40 15.81 -16.25
C ARG A 140 3.87 15.62 -16.65
N LYS A 141 4.78 16.20 -15.89
CA LYS A 141 6.23 16.06 -16.12
C LYS A 141 6.87 15.00 -15.23
N SER A 142 6.26 14.72 -14.08
CA SER A 142 6.73 13.73 -13.11
C SER A 142 5.58 13.15 -12.35
N LEU A 143 5.78 11.96 -11.78
CA LEU A 143 4.81 11.21 -10.99
C LEU A 143 5.40 10.81 -9.64
N ASP A 144 4.52 10.44 -8.71
CA ASP A 144 4.91 9.76 -7.48
C ASP A 144 5.02 8.26 -7.72
N VAL A 145 6.00 7.63 -7.08
CA VAL A 145 6.16 6.17 -7.14
C VAL A 145 6.17 5.60 -5.73
N LEU A 146 5.44 4.50 -5.52
CA LEU A 146 5.51 3.70 -4.30
C LEU A 146 5.83 2.26 -4.68
N GLY A 147 6.96 1.74 -4.20
CA GLY A 147 7.33 0.33 -4.36
C GLY A 147 7.33 -0.41 -3.04
N TRP A 148 6.74 -1.61 -3.01
CA TRP A 148 6.74 -2.51 -1.87
C TRP A 148 7.68 -3.68 -2.08
N ASN A 149 8.47 -4.05 -1.06
CA ASN A 149 9.36 -5.21 -1.10
C ASN A 149 10.38 -5.10 -2.26
N TRP A 150 10.37 -6.04 -3.21
CA TRP A 150 11.13 -5.97 -4.46
C TRP A 150 10.73 -4.75 -5.32
N GLY A 151 9.44 -4.37 -5.32
CA GLY A 151 9.00 -3.14 -5.95
C GLY A 151 9.73 -1.90 -5.45
N GLY A 152 10.21 -1.91 -4.20
CA GLY A 152 11.11 -0.88 -3.67
C GLY A 152 12.48 -0.90 -4.32
N VAL A 153 13.02 -2.07 -4.67
CA VAL A 153 14.31 -2.20 -5.38
C VAL A 153 14.20 -1.60 -6.77
N ILE A 154 13.22 -2.07 -7.55
CA ILE A 154 13.07 -1.61 -8.95
C ILE A 154 12.66 -0.15 -9.03
N ALA A 155 11.77 0.34 -8.15
CA ALA A 155 11.43 1.76 -8.08
C ALA A 155 12.62 2.64 -7.67
N GLY A 156 13.50 2.14 -6.82
CA GLY A 156 14.74 2.82 -6.43
C GLY A 156 15.74 2.93 -7.58
N ARG A 157 15.93 1.86 -8.37
CA ARG A 157 16.77 1.86 -9.57
C ARG A 157 16.20 2.83 -10.62
N PHE A 158 14.92 2.70 -10.93
CA PHE A 158 14.22 3.61 -11.84
C PHE A 158 14.40 5.09 -11.45
N ALA A 159 14.21 5.42 -10.15
CA ALA A 159 14.33 6.82 -9.69
C ALA A 159 15.78 7.35 -9.71
N ALA A 160 16.77 6.49 -9.55
CA ALA A 160 18.18 6.89 -9.67
C ALA A 160 18.55 7.20 -11.12
N GLU A 161 18.00 6.45 -12.08
CA GLU A 161 18.29 6.60 -13.50
C GLU A 161 17.44 7.68 -14.18
N ASN A 162 16.21 7.92 -13.68
CA ASN A 162 15.22 8.83 -14.28
C ASN A 162 14.68 9.85 -13.26
N PRO A 163 15.53 10.63 -12.56
CA PRO A 163 15.09 11.53 -11.49
C PRO A 163 14.13 12.62 -11.95
N GLU A 164 14.17 13.02 -13.24
CA GLU A 164 13.28 14.03 -13.81
C GLU A 164 11.84 13.55 -13.98
N LEU A 165 11.63 12.23 -14.05
CA LEU A 165 10.30 11.64 -14.14
C LEU A 165 9.66 11.39 -12.78
N VAL A 166 10.43 11.43 -11.67
CA VAL A 166 9.96 11.13 -10.33
C VAL A 166 9.84 12.40 -9.49
N ARG A 167 8.62 12.69 -9.00
CA ARG A 167 8.37 13.79 -8.06
C ARG A 167 8.74 13.41 -6.63
N LYS A 168 8.31 12.24 -6.19
CA LYS A 168 8.60 11.66 -4.88
C LYS A 168 8.60 10.14 -4.96
N LEU A 169 9.47 9.52 -4.19
CA LEU A 169 9.60 8.07 -4.10
C LEU A 169 9.23 7.58 -2.69
N VAL A 170 8.37 6.57 -2.60
CA VAL A 170 8.09 5.85 -1.36
C VAL A 170 8.63 4.43 -1.47
N LEU A 171 9.57 4.09 -0.61
CA LEU A 171 10.14 2.77 -0.45
C LEU A 171 9.45 2.12 0.77
N TYR A 172 8.43 1.30 0.51
CA TYR A 172 7.68 0.60 1.54
C TYR A 172 8.26 -0.79 1.75
N ALA A 173 8.70 -1.06 2.97
CA ALA A 173 9.35 -2.31 3.36
C ALA A 173 10.36 -2.79 2.30
N PRO A 174 11.31 -1.92 1.87
CA PRO A 174 12.18 -2.22 0.73
C PRO A 174 13.27 -3.22 1.11
N ILE A 175 13.59 -4.15 0.23
CA ILE A 175 14.74 -5.05 0.39
C ILE A 175 16.00 -4.27 0.02
N VAL A 176 16.62 -3.60 0.98
CA VAL A 176 17.78 -2.72 0.73
C VAL A 176 19.11 -3.45 0.56
N ALA A 177 19.17 -4.72 1.01
CA ALA A 177 20.38 -5.55 0.90
C ALA A 177 20.00 -7.00 0.62
N GLY A 178 20.93 -7.79 0.10
CA GLY A 178 20.72 -9.21 -0.18
C GLY A 178 20.20 -9.98 1.04
N LEU A 179 19.30 -10.94 0.80
CA LEU A 179 18.62 -11.72 1.84
C LEU A 179 19.39 -13.02 2.19
N GLY A 180 20.38 -13.40 1.39
CA GLY A 180 21.20 -14.60 1.58
C GLY A 180 21.91 -14.95 0.28
N ASP A 181 22.94 -15.75 0.36
CA ASP A 181 23.67 -16.23 -0.81
C ASP A 181 23.13 -17.60 -1.17
N VAL A 182 21.98 -17.61 -1.86
CA VAL A 182 21.24 -18.82 -2.21
C VAL A 182 20.98 -18.85 -3.72
N ASP A 183 21.44 -19.90 -4.36
CA ASP A 183 21.18 -20.14 -5.78
C ASP A 183 19.69 -20.40 -6.04
N VAL A 184 19.16 -19.74 -7.06
CA VAL A 184 17.80 -19.94 -7.58
C VAL A 184 17.94 -20.72 -8.89
N GLU A 185 17.68 -22.02 -8.84
CA GLU A 185 17.87 -22.92 -9.97
C GLU A 185 16.70 -22.91 -10.96
N GLU A 186 15.47 -22.76 -10.44
CA GLU A 186 14.25 -22.80 -11.24
C GLU A 186 13.90 -21.41 -11.77
N GLU A 187 13.55 -21.32 -13.06
CA GLU A 187 13.14 -20.07 -13.70
C GLU A 187 11.84 -19.50 -13.12
N PHE A 188 10.94 -20.38 -12.67
CA PHE A 188 9.64 -20.01 -12.13
C PHE A 188 9.45 -20.56 -10.73
N ASN A 189 8.96 -19.72 -9.84
CA ASN A 189 8.52 -20.13 -8.50
C ASN A 189 7.17 -20.83 -8.56
N HIS A 190 7.03 -21.94 -7.86
CA HIS A 190 5.73 -22.56 -7.65
C HIS A 190 5.02 -21.89 -6.48
N ASN A 191 4.01 -21.08 -6.79
CA ASN A 191 3.20 -20.38 -5.80
C ASN A 191 2.18 -21.33 -5.16
N THR A 192 1.92 -21.14 -3.88
CA THR A 192 0.85 -21.86 -3.16
C THR A 192 -0.05 -20.86 -2.46
N TRP A 193 -1.25 -21.31 -2.11
CA TRP A 193 -2.16 -20.48 -1.28
C TRP A 193 -1.51 -20.00 0.03
N LEU A 194 -0.62 -20.80 0.60
CA LEU A 194 0.09 -20.46 1.83
C LEU A 194 1.19 -19.43 1.60
N HIS A 195 1.83 -19.39 0.43
CA HIS A 195 2.82 -18.37 0.12
C HIS A 195 2.25 -16.96 0.22
N ALA A 196 1.02 -16.74 -0.27
CA ALA A 196 0.33 -15.47 -0.15
C ALA A 196 0.04 -15.03 1.30
N ALA A 197 0.16 -15.94 2.27
CA ALA A 197 0.07 -15.61 3.69
C ALA A 197 1.45 -15.41 4.34
N GLY A 198 2.54 -15.52 3.58
CA GLY A 198 3.92 -15.43 4.07
C GLY A 198 4.22 -14.08 4.72
N ASP A 199 3.71 -13.01 4.15
CA ASP A 199 4.00 -11.63 4.55
C ASP A 199 3.29 -11.17 5.83
N PHE A 200 2.27 -11.92 6.29
CA PHE A 200 1.57 -11.61 7.53
C PHE A 200 2.34 -12.05 8.76
N GLN A 201 2.34 -11.23 9.80
CA GLN A 201 2.95 -11.60 11.08
C GLN A 201 2.37 -12.90 11.63
N LYS A 202 3.25 -13.73 12.17
CA LYS A 202 2.91 -15.06 12.69
C LYS A 202 3.04 -15.13 14.21
N ASN A 203 2.31 -16.07 14.78
CA ASN A 203 2.49 -16.51 16.15
C ASN A 203 3.71 -17.44 16.27
N ALA A 204 4.13 -17.75 17.49
CA ALA A 204 5.27 -18.64 17.73
C ALA A 204 5.11 -20.07 17.17
N ASP A 205 3.87 -20.51 16.90
CA ASP A 205 3.53 -21.79 16.29
C ASP A 205 3.48 -21.75 14.75
N GLY A 206 3.81 -20.60 14.15
CA GLY A 206 3.80 -20.39 12.70
C GLY A 206 2.41 -20.03 12.11
N SER A 207 1.36 -20.03 12.90
CA SER A 207 0.02 -19.60 12.47
C SER A 207 -0.04 -18.08 12.28
N ILE A 208 -0.92 -17.60 11.40
CA ILE A 208 -1.14 -16.15 11.20
C ILE A 208 -1.64 -15.53 12.49
N ASN A 209 -1.10 -14.37 12.86
CA ASN A 209 -1.52 -13.62 14.04
C ASN A 209 -2.80 -12.81 13.75
N TYR A 210 -3.96 -13.44 13.92
CA TYR A 210 -5.26 -12.79 13.74
C TYR A 210 -5.59 -11.72 14.78
N ASN A 211 -4.76 -11.52 15.81
CA ASN A 211 -4.89 -10.35 16.68
C ASN A 211 -4.42 -9.06 15.97
N ILE A 212 -3.50 -9.19 15.00
CA ILE A 212 -2.94 -8.10 14.22
C ILE A 212 -3.62 -7.94 12.87
N THR A 213 -3.96 -9.03 12.19
CA THR A 213 -4.61 -8.99 10.87
C THR A 213 -6.02 -9.61 10.94
N GLU A 214 -6.98 -9.05 10.21
CA GLU A 214 -8.33 -9.63 10.12
C GLU A 214 -8.32 -10.82 9.15
N ALA A 215 -9.05 -11.90 9.48
CA ALA A 215 -9.11 -13.10 8.64
C ALA A 215 -9.65 -12.81 7.24
N GLU A 216 -10.60 -11.89 7.13
CA GLU A 216 -11.16 -11.45 5.84
C GLU A 216 -10.17 -10.65 5.01
N VAL A 217 -9.23 -9.92 5.63
CA VAL A 217 -8.14 -9.25 4.92
C VAL A 217 -7.21 -10.29 4.31
N VAL A 218 -6.79 -11.27 5.12
CA VAL A 218 -5.94 -12.38 4.65
C VAL A 218 -6.60 -13.13 3.50
N SER A 219 -7.86 -13.55 3.65
CA SER A 219 -8.56 -14.30 2.62
C SER A 219 -8.81 -13.50 1.35
N THR A 220 -9.05 -12.18 1.46
CA THR A 220 -9.21 -11.29 0.29
C THR A 220 -7.87 -11.14 -0.44
N PHE A 221 -6.78 -10.94 0.30
CA PHE A 221 -5.44 -10.85 -0.27
C PHE A 221 -5.05 -12.16 -0.99
N GLN A 222 -5.17 -13.30 -0.32
CA GLN A 222 -4.91 -14.61 -0.91
C GLN A 222 -5.76 -14.86 -2.16
N SER A 223 -7.04 -14.44 -2.13
CA SER A 223 -7.94 -14.59 -3.28
C SER A 223 -7.51 -13.73 -4.47
N ASN A 224 -6.99 -12.52 -4.23
CA ASN A 224 -6.42 -11.67 -5.28
C ASN A 224 -5.18 -12.33 -5.87
N CYS A 225 -4.21 -12.73 -5.04
CA CYS A 225 -2.98 -13.41 -5.49
C CYS A 225 -3.32 -14.63 -6.35
N TRP A 226 -4.20 -15.51 -5.85
CA TRP A 226 -4.59 -16.70 -6.59
C TRP A 226 -5.33 -16.42 -7.90
N ARG A 227 -6.16 -15.39 -7.90
CA ARG A 227 -6.95 -15.02 -9.08
C ARG A 227 -6.08 -14.49 -10.22
N TYR A 228 -5.06 -13.71 -9.91
CA TYR A 228 -4.29 -12.97 -10.91
C TYR A 228 -2.95 -13.61 -11.22
N ASP A 229 -2.28 -14.20 -10.23
CA ASP A 229 -0.93 -14.77 -10.38
C ASP A 229 -0.92 -16.32 -10.38
N LYS A 230 -2.00 -16.93 -9.89
CA LYS A 230 -2.16 -18.38 -9.84
C LYS A 230 -0.99 -19.08 -9.12
N ASP A 231 -0.46 -20.15 -9.74
CA ASP A 231 0.49 -21.08 -9.14
C ASP A 231 1.94 -20.87 -9.60
N SER A 232 2.21 -19.83 -10.38
CA SER A 232 3.54 -19.57 -10.92
C SER A 232 3.87 -18.09 -10.96
N SER A 233 5.13 -17.74 -10.71
CA SER A 233 5.67 -16.39 -10.93
C SER A 233 7.15 -16.46 -11.32
N PRO A 234 7.66 -15.49 -12.12
CA PRO A 234 9.06 -15.43 -12.51
C PRO A 234 10.00 -15.32 -11.31
N ASN A 235 11.20 -15.89 -11.44
CA ASN A 235 12.22 -15.88 -10.40
C ASN A 235 13.36 -14.87 -10.60
N GLY A 236 13.36 -14.08 -11.67
CA GLY A 236 14.40 -13.08 -11.91
C GLY A 236 14.58 -12.13 -10.74
N GLY A 237 13.48 -11.49 -10.29
CA GLY A 237 13.50 -10.62 -9.11
C GLY A 237 13.92 -11.35 -7.82
N ARG A 238 13.50 -12.60 -7.62
CA ARG A 238 13.89 -13.39 -6.44
C ARG A 238 15.38 -13.71 -6.48
N ARG A 239 15.94 -14.06 -7.65
CA ARG A 239 17.37 -14.27 -7.83
C ARG A 239 18.18 -13.04 -7.42
N ASP A 240 17.72 -11.83 -7.78
CA ASP A 240 18.37 -10.58 -7.38
C ASP A 240 18.31 -10.32 -5.88
N LEU A 241 17.25 -10.78 -5.20
CA LEU A 241 17.13 -10.63 -3.75
C LEU A 241 17.97 -11.64 -2.96
N LEU A 242 18.23 -12.82 -3.52
CA LEU A 242 18.94 -13.91 -2.83
C LEU A 242 20.47 -13.89 -3.05
N VAL A 243 21.01 -12.68 -3.14
CA VAL A 243 22.44 -12.42 -3.17
C VAL A 243 23.00 -12.16 -1.76
N ALA A 244 24.34 -12.06 -1.66
CA ALA A 244 25.00 -11.87 -0.37
C ALA A 244 24.47 -10.63 0.41
N PRO A 245 24.33 -10.71 1.75
CA PRO A 245 23.81 -9.61 2.56
C PRO A 245 24.68 -8.33 2.53
N SER A 246 25.90 -8.41 2.02
CA SER A 246 26.76 -7.24 1.77
C SER A 246 26.36 -6.44 0.53
N GLU A 247 25.65 -7.06 -0.41
CA GLU A 247 25.19 -6.41 -1.63
C GLU A 247 24.08 -5.40 -1.31
N ARG A 248 24.20 -4.19 -1.87
CA ARG A 248 23.17 -3.15 -1.76
C ARG A 248 22.34 -3.14 -3.04
N LEU A 249 21.04 -3.41 -2.88
CA LEU A 249 20.12 -3.62 -4.00
C LEU A 249 19.52 -2.32 -4.53
N ILE A 250 19.47 -1.28 -3.67
CA ILE A 250 18.92 0.04 -4.02
C ILE A 250 20.08 1.04 -4.03
N PRO A 251 20.31 1.77 -5.13
CA PRO A 251 21.38 2.76 -5.24
C PRO A 251 20.98 4.09 -4.55
N THR A 252 20.69 4.04 -3.24
CA THR A 252 20.14 5.18 -2.48
C THR A 252 21.03 6.42 -2.50
N GLY A 253 22.36 6.23 -2.69
CA GLY A 253 23.31 7.33 -2.87
C GLY A 253 23.20 8.09 -4.19
N ASP A 254 22.47 7.54 -5.18
CA ASP A 254 22.30 8.12 -6.52
C ASP A 254 20.87 8.65 -6.74
N ILE A 255 19.98 8.52 -5.74
CA ILE A 255 18.61 9.04 -5.80
C ILE A 255 18.60 10.50 -5.35
N ASP A 256 18.31 11.40 -6.28
CA ASP A 256 18.29 12.85 -6.02
C ASP A 256 16.91 13.41 -5.63
N VAL A 257 15.82 12.62 -5.80
CA VAL A 257 14.46 13.02 -5.46
C VAL A 257 14.15 12.80 -3.96
N PRO A 258 13.13 13.47 -3.40
CA PRO A 258 12.67 13.17 -2.04
C PRO A 258 12.23 11.71 -1.89
N VAL A 259 12.72 11.02 -0.87
CA VAL A 259 12.41 9.61 -0.56
C VAL A 259 11.78 9.47 0.81
N LEU A 260 10.68 8.72 0.92
CA LEU A 260 10.20 8.17 2.18
C LEU A 260 10.58 6.69 2.24
N ILE A 261 11.42 6.31 3.20
CA ILE A 261 11.59 4.91 3.57
C ILE A 261 10.63 4.64 4.73
N ILE A 262 9.72 3.66 4.58
CA ILE A 262 8.78 3.27 5.61
C ILE A 262 8.78 1.75 5.79
N ALA A 263 9.06 1.27 7.01
CA ALA A 263 9.16 -0.16 7.33
C ALA A 263 8.62 -0.47 8.73
N GLY A 264 8.31 -1.72 8.99
CA GLY A 264 7.89 -2.20 10.30
C GLY A 264 9.08 -2.61 11.17
N SER A 265 8.98 -2.42 12.50
CA SER A 265 10.04 -2.89 13.41
C SER A 265 10.02 -4.41 13.64
N LYS A 266 8.96 -5.10 13.19
CA LYS A 266 8.76 -6.55 13.26
C LYS A 266 8.73 -7.20 11.88
N ASP A 267 9.24 -6.50 10.89
CA ASP A 267 9.40 -7.03 9.53
C ASP A 267 10.47 -8.15 9.53
N GLU A 268 10.10 -9.32 9.03
CA GLU A 268 10.98 -10.49 9.02
C GLU A 268 11.99 -10.46 7.85
N TYR A 269 11.70 -9.67 6.79
CA TYR A 269 12.53 -9.54 5.59
C TYR A 269 13.38 -8.27 5.60
N VAL A 270 12.91 -7.22 6.26
CA VAL A 270 13.52 -5.88 6.18
C VAL A 270 14.04 -5.44 7.54
N SER A 271 15.35 -5.39 7.67
CA SER A 271 16.00 -4.88 8.87
C SER A 271 15.80 -3.36 9.01
N PRO A 272 15.23 -2.86 10.13
CA PRO A 272 15.17 -1.43 10.40
C PRO A 272 16.54 -0.75 10.37
N GLU A 273 17.61 -1.44 10.74
CA GLU A 273 18.97 -0.88 10.71
C GLU A 273 19.46 -0.68 9.28
N LEU A 274 19.21 -1.64 8.38
CA LEU A 274 19.53 -1.47 6.95
C LEU A 274 18.72 -0.32 6.33
N CYS A 275 17.48 -0.11 6.73
CA CYS A 275 16.71 1.06 6.33
C CYS A 275 17.33 2.38 6.83
N ARG A 276 17.88 2.41 8.06
CA ARG A 276 18.60 3.58 8.58
C ARG A 276 19.91 3.82 7.83
N GLU A 277 20.63 2.78 7.47
CA GLU A 277 21.83 2.88 6.65
C GLU A 277 21.51 3.45 5.27
N ALA A 278 20.52 2.88 4.58
CA ALA A 278 20.04 3.37 3.29
C ALA A 278 19.60 4.84 3.36
N PHE A 279 18.86 5.22 4.40
CA PHE A 279 18.43 6.60 4.63
C PHE A 279 19.61 7.58 4.77
N ARG A 280 20.70 7.17 5.46
CA ARG A 280 21.88 8.02 5.65
C ARG A 280 22.62 8.34 4.36
N THR A 281 22.45 7.53 3.30
CA THR A 281 23.07 7.77 1.99
C THR A 281 22.24 8.68 1.08
N LEU A 282 20.94 8.89 1.39
CA LEU A 282 20.07 9.79 0.63
C LEU A 282 20.56 11.24 0.74
N LYS A 283 20.68 11.90 -0.42
CA LYS A 283 21.17 13.28 -0.50
C LYS A 283 20.08 14.32 -0.29
N ASN A 284 18.84 14.01 -0.67
CA ASN A 284 17.74 14.96 -0.63
C ASN A 284 17.26 15.18 0.81
N LYS A 285 17.32 16.44 1.28
CA LYS A 285 16.98 16.82 2.66
C LYS A 285 15.48 16.71 3.00
N ALA A 286 14.61 16.62 1.99
CA ALA A 286 13.18 16.40 2.19
C ALA A 286 12.85 14.92 2.41
N SER A 287 13.86 14.04 2.29
CA SER A 287 13.69 12.60 2.54
C SER A 287 13.36 12.32 4.02
N ARG A 288 12.61 11.24 4.27
CA ARG A 288 12.13 10.84 5.59
C ARG A 288 12.34 9.35 5.81
N LEU A 289 12.50 8.98 7.06
CA LEU A 289 12.53 7.59 7.51
C LEU A 289 11.48 7.39 8.59
N GLU A 290 10.61 6.41 8.40
CA GLU A 290 9.55 6.02 9.35
C GLU A 290 9.69 4.53 9.66
N ILE A 291 10.09 4.21 10.89
CA ILE A 291 10.04 2.83 11.40
C ILE A 291 8.83 2.71 12.31
N VAL A 292 7.82 1.98 11.86
CA VAL A 292 6.57 1.82 12.61
C VAL A 292 6.73 0.69 13.62
N ASP A 293 6.73 1.04 14.90
CA ASP A 293 6.95 0.07 15.97
C ASP A 293 5.82 -0.97 16.04
N GLY A 294 6.21 -2.25 16.11
CA GLY A 294 5.31 -3.39 16.15
C GLY A 294 4.74 -3.84 14.81
N ALA A 295 4.87 -3.05 13.74
CA ALA A 295 4.38 -3.41 12.41
C ALA A 295 5.30 -4.44 11.73
N GLY A 296 4.71 -5.33 10.91
CA GLY A 296 5.38 -6.31 10.08
C GLY A 296 5.54 -5.86 8.63
N HIS A 297 5.86 -6.84 7.76
CA HIS A 297 6.07 -6.63 6.34
C HIS A 297 4.79 -6.16 5.63
N ALA A 298 3.66 -6.80 5.93
CA ALA A 298 2.35 -6.47 5.39
C ALA A 298 1.62 -5.38 6.21
N MET A 299 2.34 -4.41 6.77
CA MET A 299 1.79 -3.35 7.64
C MET A 299 0.57 -2.65 7.05
N MET A 300 0.47 -2.53 5.72
CA MET A 300 -0.69 -1.95 5.03
C MET A 300 -1.98 -2.75 5.22
N MET A 301 -1.89 -4.00 5.69
CA MET A 301 -2.99 -4.92 5.94
C MET A 301 -3.16 -5.28 7.42
N GLU A 302 -2.35 -4.73 8.32
CA GLU A 302 -2.39 -4.98 9.75
C GLU A 302 -3.27 -3.97 10.48
N LYS A 303 -4.25 -4.44 11.27
CA LYS A 303 -5.27 -3.63 11.98
C LYS A 303 -4.71 -2.40 12.70
N PRO A 304 -3.64 -2.51 13.52
CA PRO A 304 -3.14 -1.36 14.25
C PRO A 304 -2.41 -0.36 13.35
N TYR A 305 -1.84 -0.82 12.22
CA TYR A 305 -0.81 -0.08 11.50
C TYR A 305 -1.24 0.44 10.12
N TYR A 306 -2.22 -0.18 9.43
CA TYR A 306 -2.57 0.22 8.07
C TYR A 306 -3.00 1.69 7.95
N LYS A 307 -3.64 2.25 8.98
CA LYS A 307 -4.02 3.68 9.00
C LYS A 307 -2.79 4.57 9.17
N THR A 308 -1.87 4.17 10.04
CA THR A 308 -0.60 4.89 10.26
C THR A 308 0.22 4.88 8.98
N PHE A 309 0.40 3.72 8.35
CA PHE A 309 1.11 3.58 7.08
C PHE A 309 0.61 4.57 6.04
N ARG A 310 -0.65 4.47 5.66
CA ARG A 310 -1.21 5.29 4.59
C ARG A 310 -1.30 6.78 4.93
N GLN A 311 -1.42 7.12 6.22
CA GLN A 311 -1.38 8.52 6.67
C GLN A 311 0.03 9.11 6.51
N LYS A 312 1.06 8.40 6.93
CA LYS A 312 2.47 8.79 6.78
C LYS A 312 2.86 8.97 5.31
N VAL A 313 2.45 8.03 4.46
CA VAL A 313 2.65 8.13 3.01
C VAL A 313 1.92 9.35 2.45
N LEU A 314 0.65 9.55 2.80
CA LEU A 314 -0.13 10.72 2.34
C LEU A 314 0.49 12.05 2.76
N GLU A 315 0.96 12.16 4.01
CA GLU A 315 1.63 13.35 4.53
C GLU A 315 2.92 13.64 3.77
N PHE A 316 3.69 12.61 3.44
CA PHE A 316 4.90 12.76 2.64
C PHE A 316 4.59 13.20 1.21
N LEU A 317 3.65 12.54 0.54
CA LEU A 317 3.29 12.86 -0.85
C LEU A 317 2.71 14.28 -1.00
N ARG A 318 2.02 14.80 0.03
CA ARG A 318 1.44 16.16 0.05
C ARG A 318 2.35 17.25 0.60
N ALA A 319 3.46 16.90 1.24
CA ALA A 319 4.42 17.91 1.68
C ALA A 319 4.95 18.71 0.47
N ASN A 320 5.16 20.02 0.67
CA ASN A 320 5.76 20.89 -0.36
C ASN A 320 7.27 20.68 -0.44
#